data_8367ef0e50866f3e9bc5e4990ad8ccba
#
_entry.id   8367ef0e50866f3e9bc5e4990ad8ccba
#
_cell.length_a   1.000
_cell.length_b   1.000
_cell.length_c   1.000
_cell.angle_alpha   90.00
_cell.angle_beta   90.00
_cell.angle_gamma   90.00
#
_symmetry.space_group_name_H-M   'P 1'
#
loop_
_entity.id
_entity.type
_entity.pdbx_description
1 polymer ?
#
loop_
_entity_poly.entity_id
_entity_poly.type
_entity_poly.pdbx_seq_one_letter_code
_entity_poly.pdbx_strand_id
1 'polypeptide(L)'
;MMLSRTCGYALLALEYLAAQGDGQPVASPLIARARGISERFLVKALTPLVRAGLLLSLKGPSGGYRLARPATKISLLEVVEAIDGPVRGDMPGALEGGDRLESRLHAVCEGAADLMRRRLGQVRLSDLAGKK
;
A
#
# COMPACT_ATOMS: atom_id res chain seq x y z
N MET A 1 -5.59 -5.81 -12.61
CA MET A 1 -4.71 -5.09 -11.68
C MET A 1 -3.82 -6.09 -10.94
N MET A 2 -2.57 -5.78 -10.83
CA MET A 2 -1.63 -6.61 -10.10
C MET A 2 -0.86 -5.73 -9.11
N LEU A 3 -0.83 -6.14 -7.86
CA LEU A 3 -0.04 -5.42 -6.86
C LEU A 3 1.44 -5.72 -7.07
N SER A 4 2.28 -4.70 -6.92
CA SER A 4 3.72 -4.87 -7.07
C SER A 4 4.29 -5.67 -5.90
N ARG A 5 5.49 -6.21 -6.11
CA ARG A 5 6.21 -6.90 -5.04
C ARG A 5 6.49 -5.94 -3.88
N THR A 6 6.83 -4.69 -4.19
CA THR A 6 7.06 -3.66 -3.17
C THR A 6 5.81 -3.45 -2.33
N CYS A 7 4.63 -3.42 -2.96
CA CYS A 7 3.37 -3.32 -2.23
C CYS A 7 3.18 -4.52 -1.30
N GLY A 8 3.53 -5.72 -1.76
CA GLY A 8 3.50 -6.91 -0.93
C GLY A 8 4.39 -6.79 0.30
N TYR A 9 5.61 -6.30 0.12
CA TYR A 9 6.53 -6.06 1.25
C TYR A 9 5.97 -5.02 2.22
N ALA A 10 5.37 -3.96 1.68
CA ALA A 10 4.74 -2.93 2.50
C ALA A 10 3.63 -3.52 3.37
N LEU A 11 2.78 -4.36 2.78
CA LEU A 11 1.68 -4.99 3.51
C LEU A 11 2.19 -5.94 4.60
N LEU A 12 3.23 -6.72 4.31
CA LEU A 12 3.83 -7.59 5.33
C LEU A 12 4.36 -6.78 6.51
N ALA A 13 5.04 -5.67 6.23
CA ALA A 13 5.56 -4.80 7.27
C ALA A 13 4.44 -4.16 8.08
N LEU A 14 3.41 -3.67 7.42
CA LEU A 14 2.28 -3.04 8.09
C LEU A 14 1.54 -4.03 8.97
N GLU A 15 1.35 -5.25 8.50
CA GLU A 15 0.72 -6.30 9.30
C GLU A 15 1.52 -6.57 10.57
N TYR A 16 2.84 -6.68 10.41
CA TYR A 16 3.71 -6.91 11.55
C TYR A 16 3.60 -5.77 12.58
N LEU A 17 3.62 -4.53 12.11
CA LEU A 17 3.51 -3.37 12.99
C LEU A 17 2.14 -3.30 13.67
N ALA A 18 1.08 -3.64 12.94
CA ALA A 18 -0.27 -3.68 13.50
C ALA A 18 -0.37 -4.71 14.62
N ALA A 19 0.32 -5.84 14.48
CA ALA A 19 0.28 -6.92 15.46
C ALA A 19 1.05 -6.59 16.74
N GLN A 20 1.98 -5.63 16.70
CA GLN A 20 2.75 -5.26 17.89
C GLN A 20 1.89 -4.66 18.99
N GLY A 21 0.91 -3.85 18.62
CA GLY A 21 -0.14 -3.40 19.54
C GLY A 21 0.24 -2.40 20.62
N ASP A 22 1.52 -2.21 20.90
CA ASP A 22 1.97 -1.33 21.99
C ASP A 22 2.34 0.08 21.53
N GLY A 23 2.30 0.33 20.23
CA GLY A 23 2.63 1.62 19.66
C GLY A 23 4.12 1.97 19.69
N GLN A 24 4.97 1.07 20.11
CA GLN A 24 6.41 1.32 20.14
C GLN A 24 7.01 1.19 18.75
N PRO A 25 7.99 2.03 18.39
CA PRO A 25 8.65 1.90 17.10
C PRO A 25 9.43 0.59 17.01
N VAL A 26 9.48 0.04 15.81
CA VAL A 26 10.23 -1.19 15.55
C VAL A 26 11.30 -0.88 14.50
N ALA A 27 12.52 -1.22 14.79
CA ALA A 27 13.66 -0.98 13.88
C ALA A 27 13.51 -1.83 12.62
N SER A 28 13.89 -1.27 11.47
CA SER A 28 13.76 -1.97 10.20
C SER A 28 14.46 -3.33 10.16
N PRO A 29 15.63 -3.55 10.79
CA PRO A 29 16.22 -4.89 10.80
C PRO A 29 15.33 -5.92 11.48
N LEU A 30 14.59 -5.54 12.53
CA LEU A 30 13.67 -6.46 13.20
C LEU A 30 12.50 -6.83 12.33
N ILE A 31 11.93 -5.83 11.64
CA ILE A 31 10.81 -6.07 10.72
C ILE A 31 11.27 -6.99 9.58
N ALA A 32 12.43 -6.68 9.01
CA ALA A 32 12.98 -7.45 7.90
C ALA A 32 13.18 -8.91 8.30
N ARG A 33 13.75 -9.13 9.47
CA ARG A 33 13.99 -10.48 9.97
C ARG A 33 12.69 -11.22 10.24
N ALA A 34 11.72 -10.53 10.85
CA ALA A 34 10.44 -11.13 11.18
C ALA A 34 9.65 -11.56 9.94
N ARG A 35 9.82 -10.85 8.84
CA ARG A 35 9.07 -11.11 7.60
C ARG A 35 9.90 -11.76 6.50
N GLY A 36 11.19 -12.04 6.76
CA GLY A 36 12.04 -12.68 5.76
C GLY A 36 12.27 -11.80 4.53
N ILE A 37 12.34 -10.49 4.72
CA ILE A 37 12.58 -9.52 3.65
C ILE A 37 13.96 -8.92 3.86
N SER A 38 14.73 -8.68 2.77
CA SER A 38 15.98 -7.96 2.93
C SER A 38 15.69 -6.54 3.43
N GLU A 39 16.54 -6.03 4.32
CA GLU A 39 16.33 -4.70 4.89
C GLU A 39 16.30 -3.64 3.80
N ARG A 40 17.13 -3.80 2.78
CA ARG A 40 17.19 -2.88 1.66
C ARG A 40 15.84 -2.74 0.94
N PHE A 41 15.20 -3.87 0.63
CA PHE A 41 13.90 -3.85 -0.03
C PHE A 41 12.80 -3.37 0.91
N LEU A 42 12.92 -3.72 2.19
CA LEU A 42 11.95 -3.27 3.19
C LEU A 42 11.96 -1.74 3.30
N VAL A 43 13.13 -1.13 3.46
CA VAL A 43 13.22 0.33 3.58
C VAL A 43 12.67 1.02 2.34
N LYS A 44 12.91 0.44 1.17
CA LYS A 44 12.36 0.95 -0.08
C LYS A 44 10.83 0.95 -0.07
N ALA A 45 10.21 -0.05 0.56
CA ALA A 45 8.76 -0.12 0.70
C ALA A 45 8.24 0.82 1.79
N LEU A 46 8.99 1.00 2.89
CA LEU A 46 8.54 1.84 4.00
C LEU A 46 8.58 3.33 3.69
N THR A 47 9.54 3.76 2.88
CA THR A 47 9.73 5.19 2.57
C THR A 47 8.47 5.85 2.00
N PRO A 48 7.81 5.30 0.97
CA PRO A 48 6.57 5.92 0.47
C PRO A 48 5.43 5.87 1.47
N LEU A 49 5.41 4.89 2.38
CA LEU A 49 4.39 4.84 3.42
C LEU A 49 4.56 5.97 4.43
N VAL A 50 5.80 6.29 4.79
CA VAL A 50 6.08 7.45 5.64
C VAL A 50 5.66 8.73 4.93
N ARG A 51 6.01 8.84 3.67
CA ARG A 51 5.66 10.02 2.87
C ARG A 51 4.16 10.22 2.76
N ALA A 52 3.41 9.13 2.69
CA ALA A 52 1.95 9.18 2.62
C ALA A 52 1.27 9.37 3.98
N GLY A 53 2.03 9.42 5.06
CA GLY A 53 1.47 9.62 6.40
C GLY A 53 0.86 8.37 7.01
N LEU A 54 1.19 7.19 6.51
CA LEU A 54 0.70 5.93 7.05
C LEU A 54 1.63 5.36 8.11
N LEU A 55 2.91 5.72 8.04
CA LEU A 55 3.92 5.34 9.03
C LEU A 55 4.63 6.58 9.55
N LEU A 56 5.12 6.47 10.77
CA LEU A 56 6.05 7.43 11.36
C LEU A 56 7.42 6.78 11.44
N SER A 57 8.45 7.54 11.10
CA SER A 57 9.84 7.13 11.24
C SER A 57 10.45 7.93 12.38
N LEU A 58 10.95 7.25 13.41
CA LEU A 58 11.53 7.86 14.58
C LEU A 58 13.01 7.53 14.64
N LYS A 59 13.82 8.55 14.91
CA LYS A 59 15.27 8.41 14.95
C LYS A 59 15.76 8.04 16.35
N GLY A 60 17.02 7.65 16.43
CA GLY A 60 17.68 7.36 17.69
C GLY A 60 17.73 5.88 18.02
N PRO A 61 18.39 5.53 19.16
CA PRO A 61 18.60 4.12 19.52
C PRO A 61 17.32 3.34 19.75
N SER A 62 16.25 4.03 20.19
CA SER A 62 14.95 3.41 20.40
C SER A 62 14.00 3.70 19.25
N GLY A 63 14.51 4.18 18.11
CA GLY A 63 13.73 4.55 16.97
C GLY A 63 13.30 3.38 16.11
N GLY A 64 12.69 3.71 15.00
CA GLY A 64 12.19 2.75 14.05
C GLY A 64 10.91 3.25 13.43
N TYR A 65 10.04 2.35 13.06
CA TYR A 65 8.79 2.66 12.39
C TYR A 65 7.61 2.24 13.24
N ARG A 66 6.55 3.01 13.18
CA ARG A 66 5.28 2.63 13.79
C ARG A 66 4.12 3.17 12.95
N LEU A 67 2.94 2.61 13.13
CA LEU A 67 1.76 3.10 12.43
C LEU A 67 1.46 4.53 12.86
N ALA A 68 1.18 5.40 11.89
CA ALA A 68 0.79 6.79 12.17
C ALA A 68 -0.68 6.88 12.61
N ARG A 69 -1.47 5.86 12.27
CA ARG A 69 -2.89 5.75 12.61
C ARG A 69 -3.20 4.32 13.01
N PRO A 70 -4.32 4.10 13.73
CA PRO A 70 -4.76 2.72 14.00
C PRO A 70 -4.99 1.94 12.70
N ALA A 71 -4.74 0.64 12.75
CA ALA A 71 -4.94 -0.23 11.59
C ALA A 71 -6.39 -0.19 11.06
N THR A 72 -7.35 0.11 11.93
CA THR A 72 -8.75 0.27 11.55
C THR A 72 -9.00 1.52 10.72
N LYS A 73 -8.03 2.42 10.65
CA LYS A 73 -8.13 3.69 9.92
C LYS A 73 -7.15 3.81 8.76
N ILE A 74 -6.58 2.69 8.34
CA ILE A 74 -5.72 2.62 7.17
C ILE A 74 -6.41 1.71 6.16
N SER A 75 -6.72 2.22 4.98
CA SER A 75 -7.35 1.42 3.93
C SER A 75 -6.29 0.77 3.05
N LEU A 76 -6.65 -0.37 2.47
CA LEU A 76 -5.79 -1.03 1.48
C LEU A 76 -5.54 -0.11 0.29
N LEU A 77 -6.54 0.68 -0.10
CA LEU A 77 -6.38 1.64 -1.20
C LEU A 77 -5.25 2.63 -0.91
N GLU A 78 -5.21 3.18 0.32
CA GLU A 78 -4.14 4.12 0.68
C GLU A 78 -2.77 3.50 0.54
N VAL A 79 -2.63 2.24 0.96
CA VAL A 79 -1.35 1.53 0.86
C VAL A 79 -0.97 1.31 -0.60
N VAL A 80 -1.90 0.80 -1.38
CA VAL A 80 -1.65 0.53 -2.81
C VAL A 80 -1.27 1.81 -3.54
N GLU A 81 -1.99 2.89 -3.30
CA GLU A 81 -1.71 4.14 -4.00
C GLU A 81 -0.43 4.81 -3.51
N ALA A 82 -0.05 4.61 -2.26
CA ALA A 82 1.21 5.11 -1.75
C ALA A 82 2.41 4.45 -2.43
N ILE A 83 2.29 3.17 -2.74
CA ILE A 83 3.38 2.38 -3.31
C ILE A 83 3.35 2.39 -4.84
N ASP A 84 2.19 2.09 -5.42
CA ASP A 84 2.05 1.85 -6.85
C ASP A 84 1.47 3.04 -7.61
N GLY A 85 1.11 4.10 -6.89
CA GLY A 85 0.45 5.25 -7.49
C GLY A 85 -1.06 5.08 -7.62
N PRO A 86 -1.74 6.11 -8.10
CA PRO A 86 -3.20 6.09 -8.18
C PRO A 86 -3.72 4.94 -9.03
N VAL A 87 -4.80 4.32 -8.58
CA VAL A 87 -5.51 3.32 -9.37
C VAL A 87 -6.26 4.04 -10.48
N ARG A 88 -5.88 3.75 -11.71
CA ARG A 88 -6.41 4.42 -12.90
C ARG A 88 -6.86 3.42 -13.94
N GLY A 89 -7.77 3.86 -14.81
CA GLY A 89 -8.18 3.11 -15.98
C GLY A 89 -7.28 3.44 -17.15
N ASP A 90 -6.05 2.92 -17.14
CA ASP A 90 -5.08 3.22 -18.17
C ASP A 90 -5.46 2.64 -19.51
N MET A 91 -5.17 3.41 -20.56
CA MET A 91 -5.45 3.05 -21.93
C MET A 91 -4.15 2.73 -22.67
N PRO A 92 -4.20 1.89 -23.72
CA PRO A 92 -3.00 1.53 -24.51
C PRO A 92 -2.61 2.66 -25.42
N GLY A 93 -2.76 3.83 -25.33
CA GLY A 93 -2.43 4.92 -26.22
C GLY A 93 -3.47 5.11 -27.33
N ALA A 94 -3.19 6.02 -28.24
CA ALA A 94 -4.12 6.36 -29.30
C ALA A 94 -4.37 5.17 -30.24
N LEU A 95 -5.64 4.93 -30.55
CA LEU A 95 -6.04 3.88 -31.48
C LEU A 95 -6.42 4.50 -32.82
N GLU A 96 -5.82 4.03 -33.90
CA GLU A 96 -6.10 4.54 -35.24
C GLU A 96 -7.55 4.31 -35.60
N GLY A 97 -8.22 5.37 -36.10
CA GLY A 97 -9.61 5.30 -36.54
C GLY A 97 -10.59 4.94 -35.45
N GLY A 98 -10.15 5.01 -34.19
CA GLY A 98 -10.88 4.46 -33.10
C GLY A 98 -11.53 5.47 -32.15
N ASP A 99 -11.86 6.67 -32.60
CA ASP A 99 -12.39 7.71 -31.72
C ASP A 99 -13.54 7.22 -30.84
N ARG A 100 -14.51 6.54 -31.44
CA ARG A 100 -15.64 6.01 -30.69
C ARG A 100 -15.26 4.84 -29.79
N LEU A 101 -14.47 3.93 -30.36
CA LEU A 101 -13.98 2.78 -29.59
C LEU A 101 -13.12 3.26 -28.45
N GLU A 102 -12.24 4.22 -28.70
CA GLU A 102 -11.35 4.76 -27.69
C GLU A 102 -12.14 5.39 -26.53
N SER A 103 -13.14 6.22 -26.84
CA SER A 103 -14.00 6.83 -25.81
C SER A 103 -14.74 5.79 -24.98
N ARG A 104 -15.30 4.78 -25.65
CA ARG A 104 -16.05 3.71 -24.98
C ARG A 104 -15.14 2.86 -24.12
N LEU A 105 -13.97 2.51 -24.64
CA LEU A 105 -13.00 1.72 -23.90
C LEU A 105 -12.49 2.49 -22.69
N HIS A 106 -12.22 3.78 -22.86
CA HIS A 106 -11.80 4.64 -21.74
C HIS A 106 -12.85 4.64 -20.64
N ALA A 107 -14.12 4.78 -21.02
CA ALA A 107 -15.20 4.76 -20.02
C ALA A 107 -15.28 3.44 -19.27
N VAL A 108 -15.09 2.31 -19.98
CA VAL A 108 -15.06 0.99 -19.35
C VAL A 108 -13.88 0.86 -18.38
N CYS A 109 -12.69 1.27 -18.81
CA CYS A 109 -11.50 1.21 -17.98
C CYS A 109 -11.61 2.09 -16.75
N GLU A 110 -12.15 3.30 -16.90
CA GLU A 110 -12.37 4.19 -15.77
C GLU A 110 -13.42 3.63 -14.83
N GLY A 111 -14.51 3.05 -15.35
CA GLY A 111 -15.50 2.39 -14.53
C GLY A 111 -14.93 1.21 -13.73
N ALA A 112 -14.06 0.43 -14.36
CA ALA A 112 -13.39 -0.68 -13.68
C ALA A 112 -12.46 -0.16 -12.60
N ALA A 113 -11.72 0.93 -12.88
CA ALA A 113 -10.85 1.55 -11.88
C ALA A 113 -11.65 2.07 -10.68
N ASP A 114 -12.82 2.66 -10.93
CA ASP A 114 -13.70 3.12 -9.85
C ASP A 114 -14.16 1.96 -8.97
N LEU A 115 -14.49 0.82 -9.56
CA LEU A 115 -14.86 -0.37 -8.79
C LEU A 115 -13.69 -0.86 -7.93
N MET A 116 -12.50 -0.88 -8.51
CA MET A 116 -11.30 -1.26 -7.75
C MET A 116 -11.04 -0.30 -6.60
N ARG A 117 -11.10 1.01 -6.86
CA ARG A 117 -10.89 2.00 -5.80
C ARG A 117 -11.88 1.81 -4.66
N ARG A 118 -13.16 1.60 -4.99
CA ARG A 118 -14.17 1.39 -3.96
C ARG A 118 -13.91 0.12 -3.16
N ARG A 119 -13.59 -0.97 -3.85
CA ARG A 119 -13.34 -2.23 -3.16
C ARG A 119 -12.11 -2.16 -2.26
N LEU A 120 -11.01 -1.62 -2.78
CA LEU A 120 -9.78 -1.48 -2.00
C LEU A 120 -9.96 -0.49 -0.83
N GLY A 121 -10.78 0.55 -1.04
CA GLY A 121 -11.06 1.53 0.01
C GLY A 121 -11.91 0.99 1.16
N GLN A 122 -12.65 -0.10 0.93
CA GLN A 122 -13.48 -0.75 1.94
C GLN A 122 -12.70 -1.69 2.84
N VAL A 123 -11.52 -2.13 2.40
CA VAL A 123 -10.70 -3.06 3.16
C VAL A 123 -9.74 -2.26 4.03
N ARG A 124 -9.75 -2.55 5.33
CA ARG A 124 -8.84 -1.89 6.28
C ARG A 124 -7.65 -2.80 6.57
N LEU A 125 -6.55 -2.18 6.99
CA LEU A 125 -5.38 -2.95 7.37
C LEU A 125 -5.74 -3.96 8.46
N SER A 126 -6.61 -3.56 9.40
CA SER A 126 -7.08 -4.45 10.46
C SER A 126 -7.81 -5.68 9.93
N ASP A 127 -8.45 -5.58 8.77
CA ASP A 127 -9.12 -6.75 8.17
C ASP A 127 -8.11 -7.77 7.64
N LEU A 128 -6.94 -7.30 7.23
CA LEU A 128 -5.87 -8.15 6.67
C LEU A 128 -4.92 -8.65 7.75
N ALA A 129 -4.71 -7.85 8.79
CA ALA A 129 -3.88 -8.24 9.93
C ALA A 129 -4.61 -9.36 10.66
N GLY A 130 -4.12 -10.56 10.55
CA GLY A 130 -4.82 -11.75 11.00
C GLY A 130 -5.41 -11.63 12.39
N LYS A 131 -6.71 -11.65 12.44
CA LYS A 131 -7.41 -11.90 13.69
C LYS A 131 -7.26 -13.35 14.03
N LYS A 132 -6.68 -13.58 15.14
CA LYS A 132 -6.64 -14.92 15.65
C LYS A 132 -7.97 -15.28 16.29
#